data_b8d813866dcff9628c6b5c120cba0a78
#
_entry.id   b8d813866dcff9628c6b5c120cba0a78
#
_cell.length_a   1.000
_cell.length_b   1.000
_cell.length_c   1.000
_cell.angle_alpha   90.00
_cell.angle_beta   90.00
_cell.angle_gamma   90.00
#
_symmetry.space_group_name_H-M   'P 1'
#
loop_
_entity.id
_entity.type
_entity.pdbx_description
1 polymer ?
#
loop_
_entity_poly.entity_id
_entity_poly.type
_entity_poly.pdbx_seq_one_letter_code
_entity_poly.pdbx_strand_id
1 'polypeptide(L)'
;MKTTIALLLVAVWFPANGQNLETPALRPDPPLPYGATVDSSIPVYKPVKGLSGSLKGVESNTVTAVTDAWIAGFTKIYPDVKISVDIGGSGQGGPRLTAGTADFGFIAREMMGREETPFVDKFGYKPLAIAVSGGSLAVKAFTDCIVFIVNKDNPLEEVTFPQLDAIYSATHNRGIKNPIATWGQLGLTGEWADKPIHAWGVEIPNGYDTFVNMHVLANGQWREGIQSQHTVIPLSDKVAADKYAISYTGLAWDTNPNTKVLKLAVHPGDPFLAPTFENVALQKYPLSRVIYIFINREPGKPINAVLREFIRYALSQQGQQAIVQDRIFTPLPAALDARETEKLK
;
A
#
# COMPACT_ATOMS: atom_id res chain seq x y z
N MET A 1 15.66 1.62 -70.77
CA MET A 1 15.92 0.78 -69.59
C MET A 1 15.42 1.49 -68.34
N LYS A 2 14.27 1.12 -67.81
CA LYS A 2 13.72 1.70 -66.59
C LYS A 2 13.96 0.67 -65.44
N THR A 3 14.85 1.02 -64.52
CA THR A 3 15.20 0.17 -63.39
C THR A 3 14.20 0.47 -62.25
N THR A 4 13.33 -0.50 -61.97
CA THR A 4 12.37 -0.44 -60.87
C THR A 4 13.07 -0.96 -59.61
N ILE A 5 13.27 -0.07 -58.63
CA ILE A 5 13.76 -0.44 -57.30
C ILE A 5 12.56 -0.88 -56.47
N ALA A 6 12.49 -2.16 -56.14
CA ALA A 6 11.52 -2.70 -55.22
C ALA A 6 11.99 -2.46 -53.79
N LEU A 7 11.28 -1.61 -53.02
CA LEU A 7 11.47 -1.47 -51.57
C LEU A 7 10.85 -2.70 -50.89
N LEU A 8 11.68 -3.57 -50.34
CA LEU A 8 11.24 -4.60 -49.39
C LEU A 8 10.96 -3.95 -48.04
N LEU A 9 9.68 -3.79 -47.72
CA LEU A 9 9.24 -3.51 -46.35
C LEU A 9 9.38 -4.81 -45.53
N VAL A 10 10.42 -4.87 -44.71
CA VAL A 10 10.55 -5.89 -43.68
C VAL A 10 9.60 -5.48 -42.53
N ALA A 11 8.44 -6.09 -42.48
CA ALA A 11 7.56 -6.00 -41.33
C ALA A 11 8.24 -6.75 -40.16
N VAL A 12 8.84 -6.00 -39.24
CA VAL A 12 9.29 -6.56 -37.95
C VAL A 12 8.03 -6.85 -37.12
N TRP A 13 7.64 -8.09 -37.11
CA TRP A 13 6.61 -8.61 -36.25
C TRP A 13 7.18 -8.65 -34.82
N PHE A 14 6.83 -7.68 -33.96
CA PHE A 14 7.01 -7.81 -32.53
C PHE A 14 5.88 -8.74 -32.05
N PRO A 15 6.20 -9.91 -31.48
CA PRO A 15 5.19 -10.68 -30.83
C PRO A 15 4.71 -9.86 -29.63
N ALA A 16 3.43 -9.54 -29.58
CA ALA A 16 2.75 -9.04 -28.41
C ALA A 16 2.60 -10.19 -27.40
N ASN A 17 3.71 -10.77 -26.99
CA ASN A 17 3.79 -11.55 -25.78
C ASN A 17 3.80 -10.52 -24.65
N GLY A 18 2.62 -10.25 -24.09
CA GLY A 18 2.53 -9.83 -22.70
C GLY A 18 3.33 -10.85 -21.90
N GLN A 19 4.63 -10.60 -21.71
CA GLN A 19 5.36 -11.26 -20.68
C GLN A 19 4.64 -10.88 -19.41
N ASN A 20 3.84 -11.80 -18.86
CA ASN A 20 3.63 -11.87 -17.46
C ASN A 20 5.02 -11.84 -16.86
N LEU A 21 5.44 -10.67 -16.39
CA LEU A 21 6.50 -10.55 -15.43
C LEU A 21 5.94 -11.21 -14.17
N GLU A 22 5.88 -12.54 -14.16
CA GLU A 22 5.93 -13.31 -12.96
C GLU A 22 7.27 -12.96 -12.32
N THR A 23 7.26 -11.85 -11.59
CA THR A 23 8.25 -11.67 -10.56
C THR A 23 7.96 -12.83 -9.62
N PRO A 24 8.84 -13.84 -9.51
CA PRO A 24 8.64 -14.90 -8.54
C PRO A 24 8.37 -14.19 -7.23
N ALA A 25 7.28 -14.53 -6.55
CA ALA A 25 7.00 -13.99 -5.24
C ALA A 25 8.26 -14.28 -4.41
N LEU A 26 9.07 -13.26 -4.17
CA LEU A 26 10.29 -13.36 -3.37
C LEU A 26 9.87 -13.52 -1.91
N ARG A 27 9.20 -14.65 -1.63
CA ARG A 27 8.95 -15.03 -0.25
C ARG A 27 10.30 -15.20 0.41
N PRO A 28 10.57 -14.51 1.53
CA PRO A 28 11.81 -14.72 2.25
C PRO A 28 11.87 -16.18 2.71
N ASP A 29 12.98 -16.83 2.40
CA ASP A 29 13.28 -18.16 2.90
C ASP A 29 14.54 -18.06 3.79
N PRO A 30 14.47 -18.34 5.07
CA PRO A 30 13.32 -18.82 5.85
C PRO A 30 12.28 -17.69 6.12
N PRO A 31 11.01 -18.05 6.35
CA PRO A 31 9.98 -17.08 6.68
C PRO A 31 10.40 -16.27 7.91
N LEU A 32 10.20 -14.94 7.84
CA LEU A 32 10.64 -14.03 8.90
C LEU A 32 9.99 -14.43 10.24
N PRO A 33 10.74 -14.51 11.34
CA PRO A 33 10.25 -14.94 12.65
C PRO A 33 9.51 -13.79 13.35
N TYR A 34 8.53 -13.20 12.70
CA TYR A 34 7.68 -12.23 13.37
C TYR A 34 6.72 -12.98 14.28
N GLY A 35 6.85 -12.83 15.58
CA GLY A 35 5.98 -13.42 16.58
C GLY A 35 4.57 -12.81 16.60
N ALA A 36 4.01 -12.48 15.42
CA ALA A 36 2.66 -11.96 15.31
C ALA A 36 1.66 -13.02 15.80
N THR A 37 0.70 -12.58 16.60
CA THR A 37 -0.42 -13.40 17.07
C THR A 37 -1.72 -12.69 16.78
N VAL A 38 -2.78 -13.45 16.56
CA VAL A 38 -4.12 -12.88 16.43
C VAL A 38 -4.58 -12.33 17.78
N ASP A 39 -5.12 -11.12 17.78
CA ASP A 39 -5.74 -10.55 18.98
C ASP A 39 -6.93 -11.41 19.39
N SER A 40 -6.92 -11.89 20.64
CA SER A 40 -7.94 -12.81 21.17
C SER A 40 -9.35 -12.18 21.28
N SER A 41 -9.43 -10.85 21.21
CA SER A 41 -10.71 -10.13 21.21
C SER A 41 -11.38 -10.06 19.83
N ILE A 42 -10.68 -10.42 18.74
CA ILE A 42 -11.31 -10.59 17.43
C ILE A 42 -12.29 -11.78 17.51
N PRO A 43 -13.54 -11.63 17.01
CA PRO A 43 -14.53 -12.69 17.13
C PRO A 43 -14.18 -13.94 16.30
N VAL A 44 -14.50 -15.10 16.85
CA VAL A 44 -14.52 -16.37 16.08
C VAL A 44 -15.62 -16.30 15.04
N TYR A 45 -15.35 -16.76 13.82
CA TYR A 45 -16.36 -16.83 12.77
C TYR A 45 -17.54 -17.74 13.16
N LYS A 46 -18.74 -17.22 13.05
CA LYS A 46 -19.97 -17.98 13.29
C LYS A 46 -20.68 -18.18 11.95
N PRO A 47 -20.73 -19.44 11.45
CA PRO A 47 -21.38 -19.75 10.17
C PRO A 47 -22.87 -19.41 10.15
N VAL A 48 -23.36 -18.94 9.01
CA VAL A 48 -24.79 -18.80 8.72
C VAL A 48 -25.28 -20.01 7.92
N LYS A 49 -26.57 -20.33 7.99
CA LYS A 49 -27.14 -21.48 7.27
C LYS A 49 -27.55 -21.12 5.84
N GLY A 50 -27.46 -22.07 4.93
CA GLY A 50 -28.00 -21.96 3.57
C GLY A 50 -27.25 -21.03 2.65
N LEU A 51 -25.95 -20.79 2.90
CA LEU A 51 -25.12 -19.97 2.04
C LEU A 51 -24.65 -20.78 0.83
N SER A 52 -24.97 -20.29 -0.36
CA SER A 52 -24.53 -20.87 -1.64
C SER A 52 -24.40 -19.78 -2.71
N GLY A 53 -23.62 -20.04 -3.74
CA GLY A 53 -23.42 -19.11 -4.84
C GLY A 53 -21.98 -19.06 -5.34
N SER A 54 -21.69 -18.11 -6.21
CA SER A 54 -20.34 -17.95 -6.77
C SER A 54 -19.87 -16.51 -6.66
N LEU A 55 -18.55 -16.34 -6.49
CA LEU A 55 -17.85 -15.06 -6.51
C LEU A 55 -16.69 -15.13 -7.49
N LYS A 56 -16.44 -14.00 -8.16
CA LYS A 56 -15.25 -13.78 -8.99
C LYS A 56 -14.44 -12.65 -8.40
N GLY A 57 -13.17 -12.89 -8.15
CA GLY A 57 -12.24 -11.91 -7.65
C GLY A 57 -11.11 -11.62 -8.61
N VAL A 58 -10.38 -10.53 -8.32
CA VAL A 58 -9.07 -10.25 -8.87
C VAL A 58 -8.13 -9.88 -7.73
N GLU A 59 -6.87 -10.27 -7.82
CA GLU A 59 -5.93 -10.01 -6.75
C GLU A 59 -4.55 -9.54 -7.22
N SER A 60 -3.84 -8.90 -6.30
CA SER A 60 -2.42 -8.68 -6.40
C SER A 60 -1.67 -10.00 -6.23
N ASN A 61 -0.64 -10.22 -7.05
CA ASN A 61 0.24 -11.39 -6.96
C ASN A 61 0.94 -11.55 -5.59
N THR A 62 0.94 -10.50 -4.76
CA THR A 62 1.60 -10.55 -3.45
C THR A 62 0.72 -11.12 -2.34
N VAL A 63 -0.60 -11.24 -2.54
CA VAL A 63 -1.55 -11.69 -1.51
C VAL A 63 -2.11 -13.09 -1.75
N THR A 64 -1.73 -13.75 -2.84
CA THR A 64 -2.29 -15.04 -3.30
C THR A 64 -2.34 -16.11 -2.23
N ALA A 65 -1.26 -16.29 -1.48
CA ALA A 65 -1.22 -17.36 -0.47
C ALA A 65 -2.22 -17.13 0.68
N VAL A 66 -2.44 -15.88 1.09
CA VAL A 66 -3.42 -15.53 2.12
C VAL A 66 -4.83 -15.68 1.55
N THR A 67 -5.06 -15.23 0.32
CA THR A 67 -6.35 -15.37 -0.38
C THR A 67 -6.72 -16.84 -0.55
N ASP A 68 -5.79 -17.68 -1.00
CA ASP A 68 -6.00 -19.13 -1.14
C ASP A 68 -6.37 -19.78 0.20
N ALA A 69 -5.67 -19.40 1.29
CA ALA A 69 -5.98 -19.91 2.62
C ALA A 69 -7.36 -19.47 3.10
N TRP A 70 -7.78 -18.22 2.83
CA TRP A 70 -9.14 -17.76 3.14
C TRP A 70 -10.20 -18.50 2.33
N ILE A 71 -9.99 -18.69 1.03
CA ILE A 71 -10.91 -19.42 0.15
C ILE A 71 -11.04 -20.88 0.62
N ALA A 72 -9.91 -21.55 0.85
CA ALA A 72 -9.92 -22.94 1.32
C ALA A 72 -10.64 -23.09 2.66
N GLY A 73 -10.39 -22.21 3.62
CA GLY A 73 -11.07 -22.24 4.93
C GLY A 73 -12.55 -21.94 4.83
N PHE A 74 -12.94 -20.96 4.02
CA PHE A 74 -14.34 -20.58 3.83
C PHE A 74 -15.16 -21.64 3.08
N THR A 75 -14.64 -22.18 1.98
CA THR A 75 -15.33 -23.21 1.18
C THR A 75 -15.41 -24.56 1.91
N LYS A 76 -14.51 -24.82 2.85
CA LYS A 76 -14.66 -25.98 3.75
C LYS A 76 -15.90 -25.86 4.64
N ILE A 77 -16.28 -24.64 5.04
CA ILE A 77 -17.51 -24.37 5.80
C ILE A 77 -18.74 -24.36 4.88
N TYR A 78 -18.59 -23.87 3.66
CA TYR A 78 -19.65 -23.70 2.67
C TYR A 78 -19.33 -24.42 1.35
N PRO A 79 -19.51 -25.73 1.26
CA PRO A 79 -19.16 -26.51 0.05
C PRO A 79 -19.93 -26.11 -1.21
N ASP A 80 -21.10 -25.48 -1.05
CA ASP A 80 -21.92 -24.98 -2.16
C ASP A 80 -21.52 -23.58 -2.64
N VAL A 81 -20.49 -22.98 -2.04
CA VAL A 81 -19.92 -21.70 -2.48
C VAL A 81 -18.71 -21.96 -3.39
N LYS A 82 -18.67 -21.26 -4.53
CA LYS A 82 -17.53 -21.29 -5.47
C LYS A 82 -16.89 -19.90 -5.54
N ILE A 83 -15.60 -19.83 -5.28
CA ILE A 83 -14.83 -18.58 -5.40
C ILE A 83 -13.70 -18.82 -6.39
N SER A 84 -13.62 -17.97 -7.41
CA SER A 84 -12.51 -17.95 -8.37
C SER A 84 -11.83 -16.58 -8.33
N VAL A 85 -10.50 -16.56 -8.34
CA VAL A 85 -9.72 -15.32 -8.29
C VAL A 85 -8.67 -15.34 -9.39
N ASP A 86 -8.62 -14.27 -10.18
CA ASP A 86 -7.60 -14.08 -11.20
C ASP A 86 -6.45 -13.26 -10.64
N ILE A 87 -5.22 -13.66 -10.90
CA ILE A 87 -4.02 -12.89 -10.57
C ILE A 87 -3.84 -11.81 -11.64
N GLY A 88 -4.20 -10.57 -11.31
CA GLY A 88 -4.12 -9.45 -12.26
C GLY A 88 -3.18 -8.32 -11.80
N GLY A 89 -2.69 -8.40 -10.56
CA GLY A 89 -1.97 -7.31 -9.90
C GLY A 89 -2.89 -6.22 -9.35
N SER A 90 -2.38 -5.42 -8.42
CA SER A 90 -3.17 -4.36 -7.72
C SER A 90 -3.85 -3.38 -8.67
N GLY A 91 -3.28 -3.11 -9.85
CA GLY A 91 -3.85 -2.18 -10.83
C GLY A 91 -5.12 -2.66 -11.54
N GLN A 92 -5.47 -3.94 -11.42
CA GLN A 92 -6.66 -4.50 -12.09
C GLN A 92 -7.93 -4.47 -11.23
N GLY A 93 -7.81 -4.20 -9.93
CA GLY A 93 -8.96 -4.16 -9.01
C GLY A 93 -10.01 -3.15 -9.44
N GLY A 94 -9.65 -1.88 -9.56
CA GLY A 94 -10.57 -0.80 -10.00
C GLY A 94 -11.19 -1.07 -11.38
N PRO A 95 -10.41 -1.31 -12.45
CA PRO A 95 -10.93 -1.59 -13.78
C PRO A 95 -11.91 -2.77 -13.82
N ARG A 96 -11.61 -3.88 -13.15
CA ARG A 96 -12.48 -5.06 -13.14
C ARG A 96 -13.77 -4.86 -12.35
N LEU A 97 -13.73 -4.16 -11.22
CA LEU A 97 -14.91 -3.73 -10.49
C LEU A 97 -15.78 -2.79 -11.34
N THR A 98 -15.15 -1.84 -12.03
CA THR A 98 -15.84 -0.90 -12.93
C THR A 98 -16.51 -1.62 -14.10
N ALA A 99 -15.86 -2.61 -14.68
CA ALA A 99 -16.40 -3.42 -15.77
C ALA A 99 -17.50 -4.39 -15.30
N GLY A 100 -17.59 -4.70 -14.00
CA GLY A 100 -18.49 -5.73 -13.46
C GLY A 100 -18.01 -7.16 -13.76
N THR A 101 -16.71 -7.35 -14.04
CA THR A 101 -16.10 -8.66 -14.31
C THR A 101 -15.50 -9.30 -13.06
N ALA A 102 -15.45 -8.56 -11.95
CA ALA A 102 -15.11 -9.05 -10.63
C ALA A 102 -16.10 -8.51 -9.59
N ASP A 103 -16.44 -9.32 -8.60
CA ASP A 103 -17.25 -8.97 -7.44
C ASP A 103 -16.40 -8.28 -6.37
N PHE A 104 -15.11 -8.60 -6.32
CA PHE A 104 -14.14 -8.02 -5.39
C PHE A 104 -12.72 -7.97 -5.95
N GLY A 105 -11.90 -7.09 -5.37
CA GLY A 105 -10.47 -7.02 -5.67
C GLY A 105 -9.62 -6.98 -4.39
N PHE A 106 -8.68 -7.92 -4.21
CA PHE A 106 -7.65 -7.82 -3.18
C PHE A 106 -6.47 -6.98 -3.70
N ILE A 107 -6.32 -5.79 -3.15
CA ILE A 107 -5.34 -4.80 -3.59
C ILE A 107 -4.37 -4.50 -2.44
N ALA A 108 -3.07 -4.66 -2.73
CA ALA A 108 -2.00 -4.51 -1.74
C ALA A 108 -1.57 -3.04 -1.52
N ARG A 109 -2.42 -2.08 -1.83
CA ARG A 109 -2.23 -0.63 -1.67
C ARG A 109 -3.56 0.11 -1.79
N GLU A 110 -3.52 1.40 -1.65
CA GLU A 110 -4.65 2.28 -2.00
C GLU A 110 -4.93 2.23 -3.51
N MET A 111 -6.19 2.41 -3.89
CA MET A 111 -6.58 2.57 -5.29
C MET A 111 -6.10 3.93 -5.80
N MET A 112 -5.38 3.95 -6.92
CA MET A 112 -4.90 5.21 -7.51
C MET A 112 -6.04 5.94 -8.21
N GLY A 113 -5.93 7.26 -8.36
CA GLY A 113 -6.93 8.07 -9.04
C GLY A 113 -7.33 7.55 -10.41
N ARG A 114 -6.37 7.09 -11.22
CA ARG A 114 -6.63 6.48 -12.55
C ARG A 114 -7.47 5.19 -12.49
N GLU A 115 -7.53 4.52 -11.35
CA GLU A 115 -8.28 3.29 -11.10
C GLU A 115 -9.62 3.59 -10.44
N GLU A 116 -9.68 4.60 -9.57
CA GLU A 116 -10.88 5.00 -8.83
C GLU A 116 -11.80 5.92 -9.67
N THR A 117 -11.23 6.89 -10.40
CA THR A 117 -12.02 7.86 -11.15
C THR A 117 -13.01 7.22 -12.14
N PRO A 118 -12.64 6.25 -12.99
CA PRO A 118 -13.58 5.60 -13.89
C PRO A 118 -14.71 4.85 -13.15
N PHE A 119 -14.45 4.37 -11.94
CA PHE A 119 -15.47 3.75 -11.11
C PHE A 119 -16.46 4.80 -10.59
N VAL A 120 -15.95 5.92 -10.06
CA VAL A 120 -16.78 7.02 -9.57
C VAL A 120 -17.61 7.65 -10.70
N ASP A 121 -17.02 7.85 -11.88
CA ASP A 121 -17.71 8.38 -13.06
C ASP A 121 -18.88 7.49 -13.48
N LYS A 122 -18.71 6.16 -13.37
CA LYS A 122 -19.73 5.19 -13.76
C LYS A 122 -20.84 5.04 -12.72
N PHE A 123 -20.51 5.01 -11.44
CA PHE A 123 -21.43 4.63 -10.38
C PHE A 123 -21.88 5.79 -9.50
N GLY A 124 -21.19 6.94 -9.52
CA GLY A 124 -21.50 8.12 -8.70
C GLY A 124 -21.03 8.01 -7.24
N TYR A 125 -20.31 6.97 -6.87
CA TYR A 125 -19.74 6.75 -5.54
C TYR A 125 -18.41 6.00 -5.62
N LYS A 126 -17.64 6.02 -4.54
CA LYS A 126 -16.36 5.30 -4.46
C LYS A 126 -16.56 3.80 -4.17
N PRO A 127 -15.67 2.92 -4.66
CA PRO A 127 -15.69 1.53 -4.24
C PRO A 127 -15.47 1.45 -2.72
N LEU A 128 -16.17 0.53 -2.06
CA LEU A 128 -15.98 0.32 -0.64
C LEU A 128 -14.67 -0.41 -0.39
N ALA A 129 -13.78 0.24 0.36
CA ALA A 129 -12.49 -0.32 0.80
C ALA A 129 -12.63 -0.87 2.23
N ILE A 130 -12.24 -2.13 2.42
CA ILE A 130 -12.22 -2.81 3.72
C ILE A 130 -10.81 -3.35 3.92
N ALA A 131 -10.12 -2.91 4.97
CA ALA A 131 -8.83 -3.47 5.33
C ALA A 131 -9.04 -4.88 5.90
N VAL A 132 -8.31 -5.86 5.38
CA VAL A 132 -8.45 -7.27 5.77
C VAL A 132 -7.16 -7.85 6.37
N SER A 133 -6.04 -7.15 6.21
CA SER A 133 -4.74 -7.50 6.76
C SER A 133 -3.88 -6.27 6.93
N GLY A 134 -2.99 -6.26 7.90
CA GLY A 134 -1.86 -5.33 7.90
C GLY A 134 -0.89 -5.66 6.77
N GLY A 135 -0.02 -4.72 6.42
CA GLY A 135 1.09 -4.94 5.52
C GLY A 135 2.25 -5.71 6.17
N SER A 136 3.38 -5.77 5.50
CA SER A 136 4.61 -6.29 6.09
C SER A 136 5.41 -5.20 6.78
N LEU A 137 6.33 -5.58 7.66
CA LEU A 137 7.29 -4.63 8.22
C LEU A 137 8.30 -4.20 7.14
N ALA A 138 9.06 -5.15 6.61
CA ALA A 138 10.19 -4.89 5.71
C ALA A 138 10.40 -6.04 4.72
N VAL A 139 9.33 -6.51 4.07
CA VAL A 139 9.43 -7.53 3.02
C VAL A 139 9.30 -6.86 1.66
N LYS A 140 10.36 -6.93 0.85
CA LYS A 140 10.39 -6.29 -0.48
C LYS A 140 9.20 -6.72 -1.33
N ALA A 141 8.50 -5.76 -1.91
CA ALA A 141 7.31 -5.91 -2.74
C ALA A 141 6.03 -6.41 -2.02
N PHE A 142 6.04 -6.63 -0.72
CA PHE A 142 4.90 -7.12 0.04
C PHE A 142 4.29 -6.07 0.97
N THR A 143 3.92 -4.92 0.42
CA THR A 143 3.20 -3.86 1.16
C THR A 143 3.91 -3.45 2.45
N ASP A 144 5.25 -3.29 2.36
CA ASP A 144 6.07 -2.87 3.49
C ASP A 144 5.74 -1.46 3.97
N CYS A 145 5.96 -1.16 5.25
CA CYS A 145 5.67 0.17 5.79
C CYS A 145 6.53 1.23 5.11
N ILE A 146 6.00 2.43 4.96
CA ILE A 146 6.71 3.55 4.36
C ILE A 146 7.45 4.33 5.44
N VAL A 147 8.68 4.71 5.13
CA VAL A 147 9.55 5.47 6.02
C VAL A 147 10.06 6.73 5.34
N PHE A 148 10.42 7.73 6.14
CA PHE A 148 11.22 8.86 5.70
C PHE A 148 12.66 8.66 6.17
N ILE A 149 13.59 8.85 5.25
CA ILE A 149 15.02 8.63 5.46
C ILE A 149 15.80 9.91 5.19
N VAL A 150 16.87 10.08 5.95
CA VAL A 150 17.88 11.13 5.75
C VAL A 150 19.27 10.51 5.72
N ASN A 151 20.28 11.25 5.27
CA ASN A 151 21.66 10.82 5.39
C ASN A 151 22.00 10.58 6.88
N LYS A 152 22.81 9.55 7.19
CA LYS A 152 23.16 9.19 8.58
C LYS A 152 23.79 10.33 9.37
N ASP A 153 24.51 11.25 8.69
CA ASP A 153 25.19 12.38 9.31
C ASP A 153 24.24 13.57 9.61
N ASN A 154 22.98 13.51 9.13
CA ASN A 154 21.98 14.52 9.42
C ASN A 154 21.55 14.41 10.91
N PRO A 155 21.60 15.49 11.71
CA PRO A 155 21.25 15.43 13.13
C PRO A 155 19.74 15.25 13.39
N LEU A 156 18.85 15.40 12.40
CA LEU A 156 17.41 15.24 12.60
C LEU A 156 17.09 13.77 12.92
N GLU A 157 16.30 13.57 13.99
CA GLU A 157 15.86 12.24 14.44
C GLU A 157 14.35 12.02 14.27
N GLU A 158 13.60 13.11 14.22
CA GLU A 158 12.16 13.11 14.35
C GLU A 158 11.53 14.16 13.43
N VAL A 159 10.37 13.86 12.81
CA VAL A 159 9.65 14.82 11.95
C VAL A 159 8.15 14.59 12.05
N THR A 160 7.37 15.67 12.00
CA THR A 160 5.91 15.61 11.99
C THR A 160 5.35 15.64 10.57
N PHE A 161 4.13 15.15 10.38
CA PHE A 161 3.45 15.24 9.07
C PHE A 161 3.25 16.69 8.60
N PRO A 162 2.91 17.68 9.46
CA PRO A 162 2.90 19.07 9.00
C PRO A 162 4.24 19.57 8.47
N GLN A 163 5.37 19.15 9.07
CA GLN A 163 6.70 19.51 8.56
C GLN A 163 6.98 18.82 7.22
N LEU A 164 6.66 17.55 7.08
CA LEU A 164 6.80 16.82 5.82
C LEU A 164 5.89 17.41 4.72
N ASP A 165 4.66 17.77 5.04
CA ASP A 165 3.76 18.46 4.13
C ASP A 165 4.37 19.80 3.66
N ALA A 166 4.95 20.59 4.56
CA ALA A 166 5.62 21.85 4.22
C ALA A 166 6.92 21.66 3.41
N ILE A 167 7.56 20.48 3.46
CA ILE A 167 8.72 20.13 2.64
C ILE A 167 8.27 19.69 1.24
N TYR A 168 7.24 18.85 1.13
CA TYR A 168 6.90 18.15 -0.10
C TYR A 168 5.70 18.71 -0.86
N SER A 169 4.83 19.49 -0.20
CA SER A 169 3.58 20.02 -0.78
C SER A 169 3.70 21.49 -1.13
N ALA A 170 2.96 21.92 -2.15
CA ALA A 170 2.72 23.32 -2.49
C ALA A 170 1.48 23.90 -1.81
N THR A 171 0.56 23.04 -1.34
CA THR A 171 -0.71 23.47 -0.74
C THR A 171 -0.72 23.55 0.78
N HIS A 172 0.22 22.88 1.43
CA HIS A 172 0.41 22.88 2.87
C HIS A 172 -0.86 22.58 3.67
N ASN A 173 -1.57 21.52 3.30
CA ASN A 173 -2.89 21.16 3.85
C ASN A 173 -2.85 20.79 5.34
N ARG A 174 -1.66 20.62 5.91
CA ARG A 174 -1.46 20.29 7.34
C ARG A 174 -1.15 21.51 8.21
N GLY A 175 -1.27 22.73 7.68
CA GLY A 175 -1.36 23.96 8.45
C GLY A 175 -0.08 24.77 8.62
N ILE A 176 1.10 24.30 8.23
CA ILE A 176 2.30 25.13 8.17
C ILE A 176 2.20 25.98 6.88
N LYS A 177 2.02 27.27 7.04
CA LYS A 177 1.72 28.20 5.92
C LYS A 177 2.89 28.39 4.93
N ASN A 178 4.09 28.39 5.44
CA ASN A 178 5.30 28.64 4.62
C ASN A 178 6.03 27.33 4.30
N PRO A 179 6.63 27.22 3.11
CA PRO A 179 7.43 26.05 2.78
C PRO A 179 8.63 25.92 3.71
N ILE A 180 8.96 24.69 4.07
CA ILE A 180 10.22 24.36 4.73
C ILE A 180 11.22 23.98 3.63
N ALA A 181 12.27 24.79 3.47
CA ALA A 181 13.28 24.65 2.43
C ALA A 181 14.68 24.45 2.98
N THR A 182 14.92 24.74 4.27
CA THR A 182 16.21 24.59 4.92
C THR A 182 16.12 23.73 6.18
N TRP A 183 17.21 23.08 6.52
CA TRP A 183 17.30 22.26 7.73
C TRP A 183 17.16 23.11 9.01
N GLY A 184 17.55 24.38 8.99
CA GLY A 184 17.35 25.29 10.12
C GLY A 184 15.89 25.56 10.44
N GLN A 185 14.99 25.53 9.46
CA GLN A 185 13.55 25.64 9.69
C GLN A 185 12.95 24.42 10.43
N LEU A 186 13.71 23.31 10.48
CA LEU A 186 13.40 22.14 11.30
C LEU A 186 14.12 22.17 12.66
N GLY A 187 14.76 23.29 13.01
CA GLY A 187 15.44 23.47 14.31
C GLY A 187 16.92 23.08 14.33
N LEU A 188 17.51 22.69 13.20
CA LEU A 188 18.93 22.38 13.15
C LEU A 188 19.75 23.68 13.16
N THR A 189 20.88 23.65 13.88
CA THR A 189 21.76 24.81 14.10
C THR A 189 23.16 24.58 13.52
N GLY A 190 24.04 25.58 13.69
CA GLY A 190 25.43 25.50 13.23
C GLY A 190 25.54 25.37 11.72
N GLU A 191 26.32 24.40 11.24
CA GLU A 191 26.53 24.17 9.81
C GLU A 191 25.26 23.80 9.04
N TRP A 192 24.19 23.39 9.71
CA TRP A 192 22.93 22.96 9.13
C TRP A 192 21.90 24.09 8.94
N ALA A 193 22.08 25.21 9.65
CA ALA A 193 21.05 26.25 9.76
C ALA A 193 20.55 26.76 8.39
N ASP A 194 21.47 27.02 7.48
CA ASP A 194 21.17 27.59 6.16
C ASP A 194 21.24 26.57 5.02
N LYS A 195 21.42 25.27 5.34
CA LYS A 195 21.52 24.25 4.30
C LYS A 195 20.16 23.92 3.70
N PRO A 196 20.08 23.86 2.36
CA PRO A 196 18.83 23.50 1.70
C PRO A 196 18.45 22.04 1.97
N ILE A 197 17.15 21.76 1.97
CA ILE A 197 16.63 20.40 1.97
C ILE A 197 16.51 19.94 0.52
N HIS A 198 17.19 18.86 0.17
CA HIS A 198 17.09 18.22 -1.14
C HIS A 198 16.05 17.07 -1.03
N ALA A 199 14.81 17.39 -1.40
CA ALA A 199 13.71 16.42 -1.34
C ALA A 199 13.74 15.47 -2.54
N TRP A 200 13.69 14.17 -2.24
CA TRP A 200 13.62 13.09 -3.23
C TRP A 200 12.30 12.30 -3.08
N GLY A 201 11.85 11.71 -4.19
CA GLY A 201 10.67 10.86 -4.23
C GLY A 201 10.65 9.97 -5.46
N VAL A 202 9.49 9.42 -5.78
CA VAL A 202 9.25 8.64 -7.01
C VAL A 202 8.55 9.47 -8.05
N GLU A 203 8.69 9.08 -9.32
CA GLU A 203 7.91 9.64 -10.43
C GLU A 203 6.42 9.36 -10.22
N ILE A 204 5.59 10.37 -10.50
CA ILE A 204 4.13 10.31 -10.35
C ILE A 204 3.51 9.94 -11.72
N PRO A 205 2.53 9.02 -11.78
CA PRO A 205 1.88 8.32 -10.65
C PRO A 205 2.57 7.01 -10.25
N ASN A 206 2.67 6.76 -8.96
CA ASN A 206 3.23 5.55 -8.37
C ASN A 206 2.42 5.17 -7.11
N GLY A 207 2.49 3.93 -6.63
CA GLY A 207 1.79 3.53 -5.41
C GLY A 207 2.35 4.16 -4.14
N TYR A 208 3.65 4.47 -4.11
CA TYR A 208 4.29 5.12 -2.97
C TYR A 208 3.94 6.61 -2.89
N ASP A 209 3.95 7.34 -4.03
CA ASP A 209 3.53 8.75 -4.05
C ASP A 209 2.07 8.90 -3.66
N THR A 210 1.21 8.03 -4.17
CA THR A 210 -0.22 8.02 -3.82
C THR A 210 -0.43 7.86 -2.32
N PHE A 211 0.27 6.91 -1.69
CA PHE A 211 0.19 6.69 -0.24
C PHE A 211 0.68 7.92 0.55
N VAL A 212 1.86 8.44 0.22
CA VAL A 212 2.43 9.63 0.87
C VAL A 212 1.53 10.85 0.67
N ASN A 213 1.00 11.05 -0.54
CA ASN A 213 0.08 12.14 -0.83
C ASN A 213 -1.18 12.08 0.04
N MET A 214 -1.82 10.91 0.14
CA MET A 214 -3.03 10.74 0.94
C MET A 214 -2.77 10.89 2.45
N HIS A 215 -1.75 10.21 2.96
CA HIS A 215 -1.53 10.09 4.39
C HIS A 215 -0.67 11.21 4.98
N VAL A 216 0.33 11.71 4.26
CA VAL A 216 1.25 12.75 4.74
C VAL A 216 0.84 14.13 4.25
N LEU A 217 0.56 14.30 2.95
CA LEU A 217 0.26 15.61 2.36
C LEU A 217 -1.24 15.97 2.41
N ALA A 218 -2.10 15.12 2.98
CA ALA A 218 -3.54 15.30 3.04
C ALA A 218 -4.17 15.68 1.68
N ASN A 219 -3.81 14.92 0.63
CA ASN A 219 -4.16 15.13 -0.78
C ASN A 219 -3.70 16.50 -1.32
N GLY A 220 -2.57 17.00 -0.82
CA GLY A 220 -1.97 18.24 -1.30
C GLY A 220 -1.31 18.11 -2.68
N GLN A 221 -1.06 19.23 -3.32
CA GLN A 221 -0.29 19.26 -4.56
C GLN A 221 1.20 19.08 -4.24
N TRP A 222 1.87 18.22 -4.98
CA TRP A 222 3.31 18.08 -4.88
C TRP A 222 4.02 19.39 -5.26
N ARG A 223 5.05 19.76 -4.50
CA ARG A 223 5.87 20.93 -4.78
C ARG A 223 6.75 20.69 -6.01
N GLU A 224 6.97 21.71 -6.81
CA GLU A 224 7.97 21.67 -7.87
C GLU A 224 9.39 21.54 -7.31
N GLY A 225 10.30 20.97 -8.09
CA GLY A 225 11.71 20.80 -7.72
C GLY A 225 12.04 19.60 -6.84
N ILE A 226 11.07 18.73 -6.54
CA ILE A 226 11.34 17.41 -5.92
C ILE A 226 12.08 16.56 -6.96
N GLN A 227 13.26 16.06 -6.57
CA GLN A 227 14.00 15.12 -7.39
C GLN A 227 13.33 13.76 -7.38
N SER A 228 13.20 13.07 -8.51
CA SER A 228 12.47 11.82 -8.58
C SER A 228 13.28 10.69 -9.21
N GLN A 229 12.88 9.46 -8.85
CA GLN A 229 13.35 8.22 -9.44
C GLN A 229 12.14 7.40 -9.90
N HIS A 230 12.33 6.60 -10.95
CA HIS A 230 11.25 5.76 -11.47
C HIS A 230 10.68 4.77 -10.43
N THR A 231 11.52 4.33 -9.49
CA THR A 231 11.14 3.42 -8.40
C THR A 231 11.75 3.87 -7.07
N VAL A 232 11.31 3.27 -5.97
CA VAL A 232 11.90 3.52 -4.63
C VAL A 232 13.29 2.89 -4.45
N ILE A 233 13.70 1.97 -5.32
CA ILE A 233 14.92 1.16 -5.16
C ILE A 233 16.19 2.02 -5.02
N PRO A 234 16.44 3.04 -5.88
CA PRO A 234 17.68 3.82 -5.78
C PRO A 234 17.62 4.95 -4.74
N LEU A 235 16.48 5.19 -4.08
CA LEU A 235 16.31 6.35 -3.21
C LEU A 235 17.21 6.31 -1.96
N SER A 236 17.43 5.12 -1.38
CA SER A 236 18.35 4.94 -0.25
C SER A 236 19.80 5.37 -0.65
N ASP A 237 20.26 4.98 -1.84
CA ASP A 237 21.58 5.37 -2.34
C ASP A 237 21.67 6.87 -2.65
N LYS A 238 20.59 7.48 -3.17
CA LYS A 238 20.54 8.93 -3.43
C LYS A 238 20.66 9.73 -2.14
N VAL A 239 19.96 9.31 -1.09
CA VAL A 239 20.04 9.94 0.24
C VAL A 239 21.40 9.71 0.89
N ALA A 240 21.97 8.51 0.76
CA ALA A 240 23.30 8.20 1.27
C ALA A 240 24.41 9.05 0.63
N ALA A 241 24.25 9.39 -0.64
CA ALA A 241 25.24 10.18 -1.41
C ALA A 241 25.10 11.70 -1.21
N ASP A 242 23.99 12.17 -0.62
CA ASP A 242 23.70 13.60 -0.43
C ASP A 242 23.39 13.90 1.04
N LYS A 243 24.32 14.57 1.71
CA LYS A 243 24.21 14.91 3.15
C LYS A 243 22.93 15.68 3.48
N TYR A 244 22.40 16.44 2.53
CA TYR A 244 21.23 17.30 2.73
C TYR A 244 19.93 16.72 2.16
N ALA A 245 19.96 15.45 1.76
CA ALA A 245 18.79 14.79 1.20
C ALA A 245 17.83 14.30 2.26
N ILE A 246 16.54 14.32 1.91
CA ILE A 246 15.45 13.60 2.55
C ILE A 246 14.66 12.85 1.48
N SER A 247 14.21 11.64 1.77
CA SER A 247 13.35 10.88 0.89
C SER A 247 12.34 10.06 1.66
N TYR A 248 11.30 9.59 0.98
CA TYR A 248 10.45 8.49 1.45
C TYR A 248 10.74 7.23 0.62
N THR A 249 10.65 6.08 1.26
CA THR A 249 10.80 4.76 0.63
C THR A 249 10.04 3.71 1.45
N GLY A 250 9.95 2.49 0.96
CA GLY A 250 9.55 1.36 1.81
C GLY A 250 10.72 0.94 2.71
N LEU A 251 10.42 0.52 3.94
CA LEU A 251 11.47 0.12 4.89
C LEU A 251 12.36 -1.00 4.35
N ALA A 252 11.79 -1.92 3.56
CA ALA A 252 12.53 -3.00 2.91
C ALA A 252 13.56 -2.51 1.87
N TRP A 253 13.40 -1.31 1.37
CA TRP A 253 14.22 -0.71 0.32
C TRP A 253 15.26 0.27 0.86
N ASP A 254 15.22 0.57 2.16
CA ASP A 254 16.28 1.33 2.84
C ASP A 254 17.44 0.40 3.18
N THR A 255 18.28 0.14 2.21
CA THR A 255 19.36 -0.86 2.28
C THR A 255 20.76 -0.27 2.43
N ASN A 256 20.89 1.05 2.30
CA ASN A 256 22.19 1.70 2.40
C ASN A 256 22.53 2.05 3.88
N PRO A 257 23.65 1.60 4.44
CA PRO A 257 24.02 1.84 5.84
C PRO A 257 24.35 3.32 6.14
N ASN A 258 24.41 4.17 5.12
CA ASN A 258 24.64 5.61 5.25
C ASN A 258 23.35 6.43 5.26
N THR A 259 22.20 5.78 5.43
CA THR A 259 20.91 6.40 5.71
C THR A 259 20.48 6.11 7.15
N LYS A 260 19.50 6.88 7.63
CA LYS A 260 18.77 6.58 8.85
C LYS A 260 17.30 6.94 8.69
N VAL A 261 16.45 6.16 9.35
CA VAL A 261 15.00 6.32 9.36
C VAL A 261 14.61 7.33 10.45
N LEU A 262 13.76 8.30 10.08
CA LEU A 262 13.19 9.26 11.02
C LEU A 262 11.99 8.66 11.75
N LYS A 263 11.84 8.99 13.03
CA LYS A 263 10.61 8.75 13.76
C LYS A 263 9.55 9.76 13.32
N LEU A 264 8.30 9.34 13.30
CA LEU A 264 7.18 10.14 12.79
C LEU A 264 6.13 10.41 13.85
N ALA A 265 5.57 11.63 13.82
CA ALA A 265 4.37 12.00 14.55
C ALA A 265 3.33 12.59 13.58
N VAL A 266 2.04 12.29 13.79
CA VAL A 266 0.96 12.78 12.92
C VAL A 266 0.68 14.26 13.19
N HIS A 267 0.65 14.65 14.49
CA HIS A 267 0.42 16.04 14.89
C HIS A 267 1.53 16.53 15.81
N PRO A 268 1.74 17.84 15.88
CA PRO A 268 2.62 18.41 16.91
C PRO A 268 2.11 18.02 18.31
N GLY A 269 3.02 17.46 19.13
CA GLY A 269 2.69 16.97 20.47
C GLY A 269 2.32 15.49 20.56
N ASP A 270 2.08 14.82 19.44
CA ASP A 270 1.95 13.36 19.42
C ASP A 270 3.31 12.68 19.70
N PRO A 271 3.32 11.46 20.23
CA PRO A 271 4.55 10.69 20.37
C PRO A 271 5.18 10.38 19.01
N PHE A 272 6.49 10.55 18.90
CA PHE A 272 7.25 10.14 17.74
C PHE A 272 7.48 8.62 17.76
N LEU A 273 7.03 7.95 16.73
CA LEU A 273 7.08 6.49 16.61
C LEU A 273 8.08 6.04 15.53
N ALA A 274 8.91 5.07 15.89
CA ALA A 274 9.78 4.36 14.95
C ALA A 274 9.01 3.18 14.32
N PRO A 275 9.38 2.73 13.11
CA PRO A 275 8.78 1.59 12.43
C PRO A 275 9.29 0.26 13.03
N THR A 276 9.10 0.06 14.33
CA THR A 276 9.36 -1.23 14.98
C THR A 276 8.28 -2.24 14.57
N PHE A 277 8.60 -3.54 14.69
CA PHE A 277 7.61 -4.58 14.40
C PHE A 277 6.31 -4.36 15.19
N GLU A 278 6.41 -4.09 16.49
CA GLU A 278 5.24 -3.84 17.34
C GLU A 278 4.42 -2.65 16.84
N ASN A 279 5.05 -1.52 16.55
CA ASN A 279 4.34 -0.32 16.11
C ASN A 279 3.66 -0.52 14.75
N VAL A 280 4.29 -1.26 13.83
CA VAL A 280 3.73 -1.55 12.51
C VAL A 280 2.62 -2.60 12.61
N ALA A 281 2.83 -3.69 13.32
CA ALA A 281 1.82 -4.75 13.49
C ALA A 281 0.57 -4.25 14.22
N LEU A 282 0.73 -3.39 15.21
CA LEU A 282 -0.39 -2.76 15.92
C LEU A 282 -0.97 -1.54 15.21
N GLN A 283 -0.53 -1.22 13.99
CA GLN A 283 -0.96 -0.05 13.21
C GLN A 283 -0.81 1.27 13.98
N LYS A 284 0.14 1.33 14.91
CA LYS A 284 0.52 2.55 15.67
C LYS A 284 1.46 3.44 14.86
N TYR A 285 2.40 2.84 14.12
CA TYR A 285 3.30 3.61 13.26
C TYR A 285 2.49 4.30 12.16
N PRO A 286 2.62 5.63 11.98
CA PRO A 286 1.68 6.40 11.16
C PRO A 286 1.64 6.01 9.67
N LEU A 287 2.71 5.40 9.16
CA LEU A 287 2.82 4.94 7.77
C LEU A 287 2.86 3.41 7.66
N SER A 288 2.26 2.71 8.63
CA SER A 288 1.88 1.30 8.49
C SER A 288 0.91 1.17 7.34
N ARG A 289 1.03 0.10 6.58
CA ARG A 289 0.15 -0.17 5.43
C ARG A 289 -0.79 -1.32 5.72
N VAL A 290 -1.85 -1.40 4.92
CA VAL A 290 -2.84 -2.49 5.00
C VAL A 290 -3.12 -3.03 3.61
N ILE A 291 -3.65 -4.25 3.56
CA ILE A 291 -4.20 -4.88 2.37
C ILE A 291 -5.70 -4.69 2.41
N TYR A 292 -6.25 -4.26 1.28
CA TYR A 292 -7.67 -4.01 1.14
C TYR A 292 -8.36 -5.08 0.29
N ILE A 293 -9.61 -5.37 0.63
CA ILE A 293 -10.60 -5.84 -0.32
C ILE A 293 -11.46 -4.66 -0.75
N PHE A 294 -11.54 -4.42 -2.06
CA PHE A 294 -12.43 -3.44 -2.66
C PHE A 294 -13.64 -4.13 -3.27
N ILE A 295 -14.81 -3.55 -3.06
CA ILE A 295 -16.07 -4.07 -3.61
C ILE A 295 -16.92 -2.94 -4.18
N ASN A 296 -17.76 -3.27 -5.16
CA ASN A 296 -18.79 -2.37 -5.63
C ASN A 296 -20.01 -2.47 -4.69
N ARG A 297 -20.16 -1.48 -3.81
CA ARG A 297 -21.32 -1.35 -2.92
C ARG A 297 -21.92 0.05 -3.05
N GLU A 298 -23.12 0.12 -3.58
CA GLU A 298 -23.90 1.35 -3.54
C GLU A 298 -24.19 1.73 -2.07
N PRO A 299 -23.96 3.00 -1.66
CA PRO A 299 -24.23 3.45 -0.30
C PRO A 299 -25.65 3.13 0.15
N GLY A 300 -25.78 2.55 1.33
CA GLY A 300 -27.08 2.16 1.90
C GLY A 300 -27.69 0.86 1.34
N LYS A 301 -27.05 0.22 0.35
CA LYS A 301 -27.50 -1.08 -0.16
C LYS A 301 -26.77 -2.23 0.54
N PRO A 302 -27.42 -3.41 0.67
CA PRO A 302 -26.79 -4.58 1.27
C PRO A 302 -25.69 -5.12 0.35
N ILE A 303 -24.65 -5.67 0.95
CA ILE A 303 -23.60 -6.44 0.24
C ILE A 303 -24.19 -7.82 -0.13
N ASN A 304 -23.78 -8.37 -1.28
CA ASN A 304 -24.06 -9.77 -1.64
C ASN A 304 -23.77 -10.69 -0.44
N ALA A 305 -24.69 -11.57 -0.09
CA ALA A 305 -24.60 -12.36 1.13
C ALA A 305 -23.34 -13.24 1.18
N VAL A 306 -22.96 -13.87 0.07
CA VAL A 306 -21.75 -14.70 0.00
C VAL A 306 -20.51 -13.85 0.19
N LEU A 307 -20.43 -12.70 -0.50
CA LEU A 307 -19.29 -11.77 -0.41
C LEU A 307 -19.16 -11.19 1.01
N ARG A 308 -20.27 -10.79 1.63
CA ARG A 308 -20.28 -10.30 3.01
C ARG A 308 -19.76 -11.35 3.99
N GLU A 309 -20.22 -12.58 3.88
CA GLU A 309 -19.79 -13.66 4.76
C GLU A 309 -18.33 -14.06 4.50
N PHE A 310 -17.85 -14.02 3.26
CA PHE A 310 -16.45 -14.25 2.94
C PHE A 310 -15.55 -13.18 3.58
N ILE A 311 -15.92 -11.90 3.50
CA ILE A 311 -15.17 -10.82 4.15
C ILE A 311 -15.24 -10.97 5.68
N ARG A 312 -16.39 -11.33 6.26
CA ARG A 312 -16.51 -11.61 7.70
C ARG A 312 -15.62 -12.76 8.14
N TYR A 313 -15.49 -13.79 7.29
CA TYR A 313 -14.55 -14.88 7.55
C TYR A 313 -13.10 -14.40 7.55
N ALA A 314 -12.68 -13.62 6.56
CA ALA A 314 -11.33 -13.04 6.49
C ALA A 314 -11.00 -12.17 7.73
N LEU A 315 -11.97 -11.40 8.23
CA LEU A 315 -11.87 -10.57 9.44
C LEU A 315 -12.00 -11.34 10.75
N SER A 316 -12.36 -12.62 10.75
CA SER A 316 -12.50 -13.42 11.97
C SER A 316 -11.15 -13.93 12.49
N GLN A 317 -11.16 -14.51 13.71
CA GLN A 317 -9.96 -15.19 14.25
C GLN A 317 -9.38 -16.22 13.28
N GLN A 318 -10.22 -17.00 12.59
CA GLN A 318 -9.76 -18.00 11.63
C GLN A 318 -9.10 -17.36 10.41
N GLY A 319 -9.69 -16.30 9.87
CA GLY A 319 -9.11 -15.57 8.75
C GLY A 319 -7.81 -14.86 9.12
N GLN A 320 -7.75 -14.23 10.28
CA GLN A 320 -6.53 -13.57 10.78
C GLN A 320 -5.43 -14.59 11.14
N GLN A 321 -5.80 -15.80 11.57
CA GLN A 321 -4.84 -16.88 11.79
C GLN A 321 -4.15 -17.34 10.49
N ALA A 322 -4.84 -17.29 9.35
CA ALA A 322 -4.23 -17.58 8.05
C ALA A 322 -3.11 -16.57 7.72
N ILE A 323 -3.27 -15.29 8.09
CA ILE A 323 -2.25 -14.25 7.92
C ILE A 323 -1.03 -14.56 8.79
N VAL A 324 -1.24 -14.94 10.05
CA VAL A 324 -0.14 -15.34 10.94
C VAL A 324 0.64 -16.54 10.39
N GLN A 325 -0.06 -17.49 9.77
CA GLN A 325 0.56 -18.66 9.14
C GLN A 325 1.35 -18.31 7.88
N ASP A 326 0.92 -17.31 7.12
CA ASP A 326 1.65 -16.81 5.95
C ASP A 326 3.00 -16.16 6.32
N ARG A 327 3.11 -15.56 7.51
CA ARG A 327 4.34 -15.00 8.12
C ARG A 327 4.96 -13.81 7.38
N ILE A 328 4.30 -13.24 6.40
CA ILE A 328 4.71 -12.04 5.67
C ILE A 328 3.98 -10.81 6.20
N PHE A 329 2.67 -10.93 6.28
CA PHE A 329 1.78 -9.87 6.69
C PHE A 329 1.46 -9.94 8.19
N THR A 330 0.91 -8.86 8.72
CA THR A 330 0.48 -8.78 10.11
C THR A 330 -1.04 -8.91 10.22
N PRO A 331 -1.57 -9.64 11.21
CA PRO A 331 -3.00 -9.62 11.47
C PRO A 331 -3.46 -8.22 11.88
N LEU A 332 -4.73 -7.91 11.68
CA LEU A 332 -5.30 -6.65 12.12
C LEU A 332 -5.35 -6.59 13.65
N PRO A 333 -5.06 -5.41 14.27
CA PRO A 333 -5.44 -5.16 15.66
C PRO A 333 -6.96 -5.16 15.80
N ALA A 334 -7.48 -5.65 16.92
CA ALA A 334 -8.93 -5.79 17.14
C ALA A 334 -9.73 -4.50 16.94
N ALA A 335 -9.18 -3.34 17.33
CA ALA A 335 -9.85 -2.06 17.11
C ALA A 335 -10.03 -1.71 15.63
N LEU A 336 -9.04 -2.04 14.80
CA LEU A 336 -9.13 -1.86 13.35
C LEU A 336 -10.09 -2.89 12.74
N ASP A 337 -9.98 -4.16 13.14
CA ASP A 337 -10.87 -5.24 12.69
C ASP A 337 -12.35 -4.91 12.96
N ALA A 338 -12.67 -4.47 14.17
CA ALA A 338 -14.02 -4.07 14.55
C ALA A 338 -14.56 -2.92 13.66
N ARG A 339 -13.73 -1.91 13.38
CA ARG A 339 -14.09 -0.80 12.49
C ARG A 339 -14.34 -1.29 11.06
N GLU A 340 -13.51 -2.19 10.56
CA GLU A 340 -13.67 -2.74 9.20
C GLU A 340 -14.90 -3.66 9.11
N THR A 341 -15.15 -4.45 10.14
CA THR A 341 -16.37 -5.28 10.26
C THR A 341 -17.65 -4.43 10.26
N GLU A 342 -17.64 -3.26 10.89
CA GLU A 342 -18.79 -2.34 10.90
C GLU A 342 -19.20 -1.88 9.49
N LYS A 343 -18.26 -1.77 8.57
CA LYS A 343 -18.52 -1.43 7.17
C LYS A 343 -19.39 -2.47 6.43
N LEU A 344 -19.55 -3.68 6.98
CA LEU A 344 -20.33 -4.76 6.37
C LEU A 344 -21.82 -4.69 6.70
N LYS A 345 -22.24 -3.80 7.59
CA LYS A 345 -23.65 -3.51 7.94
C LYS A 345 -24.30 -2.55 6.91
#